data_a408aaa2e9ba8f6b6bc797272daaf76d
#
_entry.id   a408aaa2e9ba8f6b6bc797272daaf76d
#
_cell.length_a   1.000
_cell.length_b   1.000
_cell.length_c   1.000
_cell.angle_alpha   90.00
_cell.angle_beta   90.00
_cell.angle_gamma   90.00
#
_symmetry.space_group_name_H-M   'P 1'
#
loop_
_entity.id
_entity.type
_entity.pdbx_description
1 polymer ?
#
loop_
_entity_poly.entity_id
_entity_poly.type
_entity_poly.pdbx_seq_one_letter_code
_entity_poly.pdbx_strand_id
1 'polypeptide(L)'
;MATKQGRFDLDWWIIEKRQIYFIITLLVLSVLGGGAGLYVWVYGTPFKTSATVAEAPAGARFISFEGDVRVIRAATRETIAARSQTQLYPGDTVQTQADGRARISLADGSTLVVRPNSTVIIRENTRVEGEQRTQVRVAVDTGQINVRTEQQPDGASNVVETRQTQSRLAGDTGASFGVNADKTEEIRVATGQLETVTANGDKTIVRNGEYLSINQSGTLARRERLLDVPPPVAPRNLERVQAGTTGAASVALRWERPTSGTPAHYRVEVATSPFFVAAGRVIERDQLISTEFNASDLRPGDYFWRVRATASSGQTSDWCEPQKFIVSPPGRGERVSVSDLSFDFIGGQIYIVRGRAPRGTTIRIAERETFANADGSFQLQITIPAGAREIVLEAQDPQGNSEQYRVPVGSGSPHQKK
;
A
#
# COMPACT_ATOMS: atom_id res chain seq x y z
N MET A 1 -114.99 22.75 17.37
CA MET A 1 -113.83 22.79 16.44
C MET A 1 -112.70 22.02 17.11
N ALA A 2 -112.42 20.80 16.62
CA ALA A 2 -111.52 19.89 17.20
C ALA A 2 -110.19 19.93 16.40
N THR A 3 -109.05 20.23 17.05
CA THR A 3 -107.75 20.19 16.48
C THR A 3 -107.16 18.79 16.64
N LYS A 4 -106.86 18.16 15.57
CA LYS A 4 -106.30 16.81 15.45
C LYS A 4 -104.79 16.90 15.70
N GLN A 5 -104.27 16.28 16.78
CA GLN A 5 -102.90 16.08 17.01
C GLN A 5 -102.43 14.88 16.14
N GLY A 6 -101.50 15.13 15.27
CA GLY A 6 -100.81 14.06 14.52
C GLY A 6 -99.81 13.29 15.41
N ARG A 7 -100.00 12.01 15.57
CA ARG A 7 -99.03 11.08 16.09
C ARG A 7 -98.01 10.75 15.00
N PHE A 8 -96.72 10.97 15.27
CA PHE A 8 -95.66 10.39 14.45
C PHE A 8 -95.44 8.95 14.93
N ASP A 9 -95.86 7.98 14.10
CA ASP A 9 -95.61 6.62 14.30
C ASP A 9 -94.19 6.33 13.76
N LEU A 10 -93.22 5.96 14.70
CA LEU A 10 -91.85 5.54 14.44
C LEU A 10 -91.76 4.04 14.54
N ASP A 11 -92.49 3.32 13.70
CA ASP A 11 -92.59 1.84 13.77
C ASP A 11 -91.84 1.08 12.67
N TRP A 12 -90.66 1.51 12.35
CA TRP A 12 -89.96 0.81 11.28
C TRP A 12 -88.55 0.28 11.65
N TRP A 13 -88.21 0.17 12.94
CA TRP A 13 -86.98 -0.49 13.38
C TRP A 13 -87.22 -1.55 14.47
N ILE A 14 -87.68 -2.74 14.02
CA ILE A 14 -87.63 -3.91 14.89
C ILE A 14 -86.23 -4.51 14.78
N ILE A 15 -85.36 -4.15 15.71
CA ILE A 15 -84.07 -4.73 15.76
C ILE A 15 -84.17 -6.03 16.55
N GLU A 16 -83.94 -7.18 15.88
CA GLU A 16 -83.88 -8.49 16.56
C GLU A 16 -82.73 -8.49 17.55
N LYS A 17 -82.91 -9.10 18.70
CA LYS A 17 -81.84 -9.27 19.74
C LYS A 17 -80.55 -9.78 19.17
N ARG A 18 -80.59 -10.59 18.16
CA ARG A 18 -79.42 -11.17 17.45
C ARG A 18 -78.64 -10.05 16.71
N GLN A 19 -79.31 -9.07 16.14
CA GLN A 19 -78.63 -7.93 15.50
C GLN A 19 -78.00 -6.99 16.50
N ILE A 20 -78.61 -6.81 17.67
CA ILE A 20 -78.04 -6.01 18.75
C ILE A 20 -76.72 -6.65 19.24
N TYR A 21 -76.73 -7.93 19.47
CA TYR A 21 -75.47 -8.66 19.85
C TYR A 21 -74.41 -8.56 18.76
N PHE A 22 -74.81 -8.66 17.51
CA PHE A 22 -73.85 -8.51 16.37
C PHE A 22 -73.24 -7.09 16.32
N ILE A 23 -74.04 -6.06 16.48
CA ILE A 23 -73.59 -4.65 16.52
C ILE A 23 -72.67 -4.40 17.72
N ILE A 24 -73.04 -4.93 18.90
CA ILE A 24 -72.21 -4.81 20.10
C ILE A 24 -70.86 -5.53 19.90
N THR A 25 -70.90 -6.76 19.34
CA THR A 25 -69.67 -7.51 19.06
C THR A 25 -68.76 -6.77 18.06
N LEU A 26 -69.33 -6.18 17.01
CA LEU A 26 -68.60 -5.41 16.01
C LEU A 26 -68.01 -4.14 16.61
N LEU A 27 -68.76 -3.48 17.48
CA LEU A 27 -68.30 -2.29 18.20
C LEU A 27 -67.15 -2.62 19.18
N VAL A 28 -67.24 -3.71 19.91
CA VAL A 28 -66.18 -4.20 20.80
C VAL A 28 -64.93 -4.59 20.02
N LEU A 29 -65.08 -5.27 18.88
CA LEU A 29 -63.97 -5.60 17.99
C LEU A 29 -63.32 -4.34 17.39
N SER A 30 -64.13 -3.33 17.03
CA SER A 30 -63.63 -2.04 16.52
C SER A 30 -62.83 -1.28 17.59
N VAL A 31 -63.32 -1.27 18.85
CA VAL A 31 -62.61 -0.61 19.98
C VAL A 31 -61.32 -1.38 20.32
N LEU A 32 -61.35 -2.70 20.33
CA LEU A 32 -60.18 -3.52 20.57
C LEU A 32 -59.16 -3.37 19.41
N GLY A 33 -59.63 -3.39 18.16
CA GLY A 33 -58.76 -3.21 16.99
C GLY A 33 -58.17 -1.80 16.89
N GLY A 34 -59.01 -0.79 17.16
CA GLY A 34 -58.56 0.62 17.21
C GLY A 34 -57.61 0.89 18.36
N GLY A 35 -57.92 0.35 19.54
CA GLY A 35 -57.06 0.44 20.72
C GLY A 35 -55.70 -0.24 20.50
N ALA A 36 -55.71 -1.44 19.90
CA ALA A 36 -54.48 -2.16 19.54
C ALA A 36 -53.68 -1.40 18.46
N GLY A 37 -54.37 -0.83 17.45
CA GLY A 37 -53.74 -0.01 16.42
C GLY A 37 -53.12 1.27 16.98
N LEU A 38 -53.82 1.97 17.88
CA LEU A 38 -53.31 3.16 18.55
C LEU A 38 -52.13 2.80 19.48
N TYR A 39 -52.22 1.70 20.20
CA TYR A 39 -51.15 1.21 21.04
C TYR A 39 -49.89 0.91 20.22
N VAL A 40 -50.06 0.21 19.06
CA VAL A 40 -48.95 -0.08 18.14
C VAL A 40 -48.39 1.20 17.52
N TRP A 41 -49.24 2.19 17.26
CA TRP A 41 -48.80 3.48 16.69
C TRP A 41 -48.06 4.35 17.69
N VAL A 42 -48.47 4.38 18.96
CA VAL A 42 -47.87 5.20 20.04
C VAL A 42 -46.67 4.52 20.69
N TYR A 43 -46.77 3.21 20.94
CA TYR A 43 -45.76 2.46 21.70
C TYR A 43 -44.91 1.49 20.83
N GLY A 44 -45.18 1.41 19.53
CA GLY A 44 -44.59 0.45 18.63
C GLY A 44 -45.14 -0.97 18.81
N THR A 45 -44.76 -1.87 17.92
CA THR A 45 -45.18 -3.28 18.02
C THR A 45 -44.56 -3.94 19.24
N PRO A 46 -45.36 -4.56 20.14
CA PRO A 46 -44.80 -5.32 21.27
C PRO A 46 -43.99 -6.59 20.82
N PHE A 47 -44.16 -6.98 19.54
CA PHE A 47 -43.38 -7.98 18.85
C PHE A 47 -42.30 -7.30 17.98
N LYS A 48 -41.50 -6.38 18.51
CA LYS A 48 -40.17 -6.26 17.98
C LYS A 48 -39.49 -7.60 18.30
N THR A 49 -39.66 -8.57 17.45
CA THR A 49 -38.62 -9.52 17.19
C THR A 49 -37.44 -8.61 16.76
N SER A 50 -36.59 -8.26 17.73
CA SER A 50 -35.21 -8.12 17.41
C SER A 50 -34.87 -9.44 16.77
N ALA A 51 -35.00 -9.55 15.44
CA ALA A 51 -34.07 -10.33 14.69
C ALA A 51 -32.76 -9.66 15.12
N THR A 52 -32.15 -10.19 16.19
CA THR A 52 -30.73 -10.26 16.30
C THR A 52 -30.36 -10.96 14.99
N VAL A 53 -30.20 -10.19 13.91
CA VAL A 53 -29.15 -10.47 12.97
C VAL A 53 -27.98 -10.49 13.95
N ALA A 54 -27.59 -11.71 14.37
CA ALA A 54 -26.30 -11.94 14.94
C ALA A 54 -25.38 -11.34 13.89
N GLU A 55 -25.05 -10.07 14.05
CA GLU A 55 -24.00 -9.42 13.29
C GLU A 55 -22.83 -10.36 13.57
N ALA A 56 -22.50 -11.16 12.57
CA ALA A 56 -21.44 -12.13 12.67
C ALA A 56 -20.28 -11.37 13.30
N PRO A 57 -19.75 -11.81 14.45
CA PRO A 57 -18.77 -11.02 15.20
C PRO A 57 -17.82 -10.48 14.20
N ALA A 58 -17.57 -9.14 14.20
CA ALA A 58 -16.80 -8.46 13.17
C ALA A 58 -15.42 -9.12 13.15
N GLY A 59 -15.33 -10.26 12.49
CA GLY A 59 -14.17 -11.12 12.42
C GLY A 59 -13.10 -10.38 11.63
N ALA A 60 -11.85 -10.52 12.01
CA ALA A 60 -10.76 -10.10 11.16
C ALA A 60 -10.87 -10.86 9.83
N ARG A 61 -10.56 -10.18 8.73
CA ARG A 61 -10.68 -10.77 7.39
C ARG A 61 -9.46 -10.46 6.54
N PHE A 62 -9.12 -11.37 5.65
CA PHE A 62 -8.10 -11.11 4.65
C PHE A 62 -8.57 -10.04 3.65
N ILE A 63 -7.75 -9.00 3.46
CA ILE A 63 -7.89 -8.04 2.35
C ILE A 63 -7.21 -8.63 1.12
N SER A 64 -6.01 -9.18 1.30
CA SER A 64 -5.23 -9.86 0.27
C SER A 64 -4.21 -10.80 0.91
N PHE A 65 -3.77 -11.77 0.15
CA PHE A 65 -2.65 -12.64 0.53
C PHE A 65 -1.93 -13.13 -0.73
N GLU A 66 -0.67 -13.50 -0.57
CA GLU A 66 0.20 -14.02 -1.61
C GLU A 66 0.99 -15.21 -1.04
N GLY A 67 1.36 -16.15 -1.88
CA GLY A 67 2.13 -17.33 -1.51
C GLY A 67 1.41 -18.27 -0.52
N ASP A 68 2.17 -19.05 0.24
CA ASP A 68 1.62 -20.01 1.20
C ASP A 68 1.27 -19.33 2.52
N VAL A 69 -0.03 -19.12 2.72
CA VAL A 69 -0.61 -18.57 3.95
C VAL A 69 -1.62 -19.59 4.53
N ARG A 70 -1.44 -19.94 5.79
CA ARG A 70 -2.24 -20.93 6.49
C ARG A 70 -2.90 -20.32 7.71
N VAL A 71 -4.09 -20.82 8.05
CA VAL A 71 -4.82 -20.47 9.26
C VAL A 71 -5.01 -21.72 10.10
N ILE A 72 -4.56 -21.69 11.34
CA ILE A 72 -4.80 -22.73 12.33
C ILE A 72 -5.97 -22.25 13.19
N ARG A 73 -7.07 -22.99 13.15
CA ARG A 73 -8.29 -22.69 13.90
C ARG A 73 -8.10 -22.97 15.37
N ALA A 74 -8.43 -22.02 16.22
CA ALA A 74 -8.36 -22.22 17.67
C ALA A 74 -9.32 -23.33 18.17
N ALA A 75 -10.54 -23.35 17.63
CA ALA A 75 -11.59 -24.27 18.06
C ALA A 75 -11.33 -25.74 17.67
N THR A 76 -10.85 -25.97 16.45
CA THR A 76 -10.71 -27.36 15.90
C THR A 76 -9.26 -27.81 15.79
N ARG A 77 -8.30 -26.88 15.94
CA ARG A 77 -6.86 -27.08 15.66
C ARG A 77 -6.56 -27.52 14.22
N GLU A 78 -7.52 -27.36 13.34
CA GLU A 78 -7.37 -27.66 11.92
C GLU A 78 -6.55 -26.57 11.23
N THR A 79 -5.65 -26.98 10.35
CA THR A 79 -4.89 -26.07 9.50
C THR A 79 -5.54 -25.99 8.12
N ILE A 80 -5.97 -24.81 7.73
CA ILE A 80 -6.58 -24.54 6.42
C ILE A 80 -5.73 -23.55 5.64
N ALA A 81 -5.70 -23.68 4.31
CA ALA A 81 -5.13 -22.64 3.45
C ALA A 81 -6.01 -21.39 3.48
N ALA A 82 -5.39 -20.21 3.51
CA ALA A 82 -6.10 -18.94 3.45
C ALA A 82 -6.87 -18.80 2.13
N ARG A 83 -8.08 -18.24 2.21
CA ARG A 83 -8.93 -17.87 1.06
C ARG A 83 -9.46 -16.47 1.29
N SER A 84 -9.85 -15.77 0.21
CA SER A 84 -10.38 -14.39 0.29
C SER A 84 -11.60 -14.26 1.22
N GLN A 85 -12.36 -15.34 1.40
CA GLN A 85 -13.54 -15.38 2.28
C GLN A 85 -13.24 -15.91 3.68
N THR A 86 -11.98 -16.26 3.98
CA THR A 86 -11.61 -16.79 5.28
C THR A 86 -11.72 -15.69 6.33
N GLN A 87 -12.67 -15.83 7.23
CA GLN A 87 -12.76 -15.03 8.45
C GLN A 87 -11.83 -15.58 9.52
N LEU A 88 -11.25 -14.69 10.30
CA LEU A 88 -10.38 -14.99 11.42
C LEU A 88 -11.12 -14.66 12.73
N TYR A 89 -11.11 -15.61 13.65
CA TYR A 89 -11.75 -15.48 14.95
C TYR A 89 -10.71 -15.33 16.06
N PRO A 90 -11.11 -14.81 17.23
CA PRO A 90 -10.24 -14.79 18.40
C PRO A 90 -9.65 -16.18 18.70
N GLY A 91 -8.34 -16.25 18.88
CA GLY A 91 -7.57 -17.47 19.06
C GLY A 91 -7.00 -18.08 17.80
N ASP A 92 -7.49 -17.73 16.60
CA ASP A 92 -6.94 -18.25 15.34
C ASP A 92 -5.50 -17.76 15.12
N THR A 93 -4.69 -18.66 14.56
CA THR A 93 -3.29 -18.38 14.24
C THR A 93 -3.11 -18.30 12.73
N VAL A 94 -2.50 -17.21 12.27
CA VAL A 94 -2.09 -17.02 10.87
C VAL A 94 -0.60 -17.33 10.75
N GLN A 95 -0.26 -18.25 9.86
CA GLN A 95 1.12 -18.60 9.51
C GLN A 95 1.41 -18.26 8.05
N THR A 96 2.52 -17.59 7.81
CA THR A 96 3.06 -17.35 6.47
C THR A 96 4.35 -18.12 6.28
N GLN A 97 4.51 -18.74 5.12
CA GLN A 97 5.76 -19.39 4.73
C GLN A 97 6.74 -18.39 4.09
N ALA A 98 7.86 -18.87 3.54
CA ALA A 98 8.94 -18.04 3.01
C ALA A 98 8.50 -17.08 1.86
N ASP A 99 7.50 -17.46 1.10
CA ASP A 99 6.87 -16.67 0.03
C ASP A 99 5.53 -16.06 0.46
N GLY A 100 5.05 -16.40 1.66
CA GLY A 100 3.73 -16.02 2.18
C GLY A 100 3.70 -14.58 2.67
N ARG A 101 2.63 -13.86 2.33
CA ARG A 101 2.30 -12.54 2.87
C ARG A 101 0.79 -12.41 3.00
N ALA A 102 0.33 -11.79 4.07
CA ALA A 102 -1.10 -11.54 4.26
C ALA A 102 -1.37 -10.12 4.73
N ARG A 103 -2.45 -9.53 4.22
CA ARG A 103 -3.01 -8.27 4.69
C ARG A 103 -4.39 -8.55 5.27
N ILE A 104 -4.59 -8.15 6.51
CA ILE A 104 -5.78 -8.44 7.30
C ILE A 104 -6.39 -7.14 7.78
N SER A 105 -7.71 -6.99 7.65
CA SER A 105 -8.48 -5.90 8.24
C SER A 105 -8.98 -6.35 9.61
N LEU A 106 -8.83 -5.51 10.61
CA LEU A 106 -9.26 -5.74 11.99
C LEU A 106 -10.58 -4.99 12.27
N ALA A 107 -11.24 -5.29 13.40
CA ALA A 107 -12.55 -4.74 13.74
C ALA A 107 -12.56 -3.22 13.96
N ASP A 108 -11.44 -2.63 14.32
CA ASP A 108 -11.23 -1.21 14.52
C ASP A 108 -10.86 -0.43 13.24
N GLY A 109 -10.89 -1.09 12.07
CA GLY A 109 -10.43 -0.53 10.80
C GLY A 109 -8.92 -0.63 10.58
N SER A 110 -8.15 -1.01 11.58
CA SER A 110 -6.70 -1.18 11.46
C SER A 110 -6.34 -2.24 10.44
N THR A 111 -5.20 -2.03 9.79
CA THR A 111 -4.62 -2.99 8.84
C THR A 111 -3.41 -3.68 9.45
N LEU A 112 -3.42 -4.99 9.45
CA LEU A 112 -2.31 -5.84 9.84
C LEU A 112 -1.70 -6.50 8.61
N VAL A 113 -0.41 -6.29 8.38
CA VAL A 113 0.36 -6.99 7.32
C VAL A 113 1.28 -8.00 7.99
N VAL A 114 1.05 -9.28 7.72
CA VAL A 114 1.90 -10.39 8.17
C VAL A 114 2.96 -10.65 7.09
N ARG A 115 4.23 -10.52 7.46
CA ARG A 115 5.39 -10.71 6.59
C ARG A 115 5.70 -12.20 6.39
N PRO A 116 6.58 -12.59 5.44
CA PRO A 116 7.04 -13.97 5.30
C PRO A 116 7.64 -14.56 6.58
N ASN A 117 7.52 -15.88 6.74
CA ASN A 117 8.05 -16.64 7.89
C ASN A 117 7.54 -16.11 9.24
N SER A 118 6.27 -15.78 9.33
CA SER A 118 5.68 -15.19 10.54
C SER A 118 4.53 -16.02 11.06
N THR A 119 4.40 -16.05 12.40
CA THR A 119 3.30 -16.67 13.11
C THR A 119 2.64 -15.63 14.01
N VAL A 120 1.35 -15.41 13.80
CA VAL A 120 0.56 -14.37 14.44
C VAL A 120 -0.76 -14.92 14.96
N ILE A 121 -1.13 -14.56 16.16
CA ILE A 121 -2.37 -15.01 16.81
C ILE A 121 -3.30 -13.82 16.99
N ILE A 122 -4.53 -13.92 16.54
CA ILE A 122 -5.58 -12.93 16.78
C ILE A 122 -6.16 -13.20 18.17
N ARG A 123 -5.72 -12.47 19.20
CA ARG A 123 -6.18 -12.67 20.59
C ARG A 123 -7.58 -12.13 20.82
N GLU A 124 -7.79 -10.89 20.40
CA GLU A 124 -9.06 -10.18 20.50
C GLU A 124 -9.32 -9.41 19.23
N ASN A 125 -10.54 -9.37 18.78
CA ASN A 125 -10.95 -8.58 17.61
C ASN A 125 -12.47 -8.36 17.71
N THR A 126 -12.89 -7.51 18.63
CA THR A 126 -14.29 -7.30 18.95
C THR A 126 -14.67 -5.82 18.86
N ARG A 127 -15.92 -5.60 18.46
CA ARG A 127 -16.59 -4.31 18.60
C ARG A 127 -17.64 -4.46 19.70
N VAL A 128 -17.59 -3.62 20.72
CA VAL A 128 -18.56 -3.62 21.83
C VAL A 128 -19.85 -2.98 21.33
N GLU A 129 -20.95 -3.74 21.31
CA GLU A 129 -22.27 -3.25 20.92
C GLU A 129 -22.72 -2.09 21.85
N GLY A 130 -23.26 -1.03 21.23
CA GLY A 130 -23.78 0.16 21.97
C GLY A 130 -22.72 1.20 22.36
N GLU A 131 -21.45 0.85 22.32
CA GLU A 131 -20.33 1.76 22.51
C GLU A 131 -19.45 1.69 21.25
N GLN A 132 -18.97 2.83 20.75
CA GLN A 132 -18.04 2.84 19.62
C GLN A 132 -16.63 2.31 20.01
N ARG A 133 -16.60 1.38 20.98
CA ARG A 133 -15.36 0.81 21.50
C ARG A 133 -14.99 -0.44 20.75
N THR A 134 -13.76 -0.50 20.32
CA THR A 134 -13.16 -1.68 19.69
C THR A 134 -12.00 -2.18 20.54
N GLN A 135 -11.87 -3.49 20.65
CA GLN A 135 -10.75 -4.13 21.32
C GLN A 135 -10.05 -5.04 20.31
N VAL A 136 -8.84 -4.67 19.97
CA VAL A 136 -7.97 -5.45 19.10
C VAL A 136 -6.72 -5.84 19.87
N ARG A 137 -6.40 -7.12 19.84
CA ARG A 137 -5.18 -7.66 20.44
C ARG A 137 -4.59 -8.74 19.53
N VAL A 138 -3.37 -8.53 19.11
CA VAL A 138 -2.64 -9.41 18.21
C VAL A 138 -1.35 -9.84 18.88
N ALA A 139 -1.04 -11.14 18.90
CA ALA A 139 0.21 -11.64 19.42
C ALA A 139 1.13 -12.11 18.28
N VAL A 140 2.39 -11.72 18.32
CA VAL A 140 3.43 -12.16 17.39
C VAL A 140 4.31 -13.18 18.11
N ASP A 141 4.32 -14.40 17.61
CA ASP A 141 5.18 -15.46 18.17
C ASP A 141 6.55 -15.48 17.50
N THR A 142 6.58 -15.38 16.17
CA THR A 142 7.81 -15.30 15.38
C THR A 142 7.60 -14.47 14.12
N GLY A 143 8.67 -13.92 13.56
CA GLY A 143 8.67 -13.17 12.32
C GLY A 143 8.34 -11.70 12.48
N GLN A 144 7.70 -11.10 11.51
CA GLN A 144 7.48 -9.65 11.47
C GLN A 144 6.06 -9.31 11.01
N ILE A 145 5.47 -8.33 11.68
CA ILE A 145 4.21 -7.70 11.28
C ILE A 145 4.37 -6.19 11.11
N ASN A 146 3.52 -5.61 10.26
CA ASN A 146 3.31 -4.16 10.23
C ASN A 146 1.85 -3.90 10.60
N VAL A 147 1.61 -2.97 11.49
CA VAL A 147 0.27 -2.54 11.92
C VAL A 147 0.11 -1.08 11.56
N ARG A 148 -1.03 -0.75 10.97
CA ARG A 148 -1.46 0.63 10.75
C ARG A 148 -2.82 0.82 11.38
N THR A 149 -2.88 1.63 12.42
CA THR A 149 -4.15 2.01 13.05
C THR A 149 -4.74 3.21 12.34
N GLU A 150 -6.06 3.21 12.22
CA GLU A 150 -6.83 4.38 11.82
C GLU A 150 -7.07 5.27 13.05
N GLN A 151 -7.76 6.39 12.84
CA GLN A 151 -8.20 7.25 13.92
C GLN A 151 -9.08 6.44 14.90
N GLN A 152 -8.70 6.39 16.17
CA GLN A 152 -9.35 5.56 17.16
C GLN A 152 -10.34 6.40 17.96
N PRO A 153 -11.60 5.95 18.15
CA PRO A 153 -12.53 6.59 19.08
C PRO A 153 -12.08 6.42 20.52
N ASP A 154 -12.57 7.31 21.41
CA ASP A 154 -12.26 7.25 22.82
C ASP A 154 -12.62 5.87 23.42
N GLY A 155 -11.67 5.28 24.13
CA GLY A 155 -11.82 3.97 24.76
C GLY A 155 -11.56 2.76 23.84
N ALA A 156 -11.20 2.96 22.57
CA ALA A 156 -10.68 1.90 21.72
C ALA A 156 -9.29 1.44 22.22
N SER A 157 -8.98 0.17 22.02
CA SER A 157 -7.70 -0.41 22.42
C SER A 157 -7.14 -1.25 21.28
N ASN A 158 -5.95 -0.90 20.82
CA ASN A 158 -5.19 -1.70 19.87
C ASN A 158 -3.85 -2.08 20.52
N VAL A 159 -3.66 -3.38 20.73
CA VAL A 159 -2.51 -3.93 21.45
C VAL A 159 -1.80 -4.97 20.59
N VAL A 160 -0.50 -4.83 20.46
CA VAL A 160 0.38 -5.85 19.92
C VAL A 160 1.20 -6.45 21.06
N GLU A 161 1.14 -7.76 21.16
CA GLU A 161 1.87 -8.53 22.17
C GLU A 161 2.97 -9.36 21.50
N THR A 162 4.07 -9.44 22.17
CA THR A 162 5.14 -10.39 21.87
C THR A 162 5.46 -11.18 23.16
N ARG A 163 6.48 -11.99 23.15
CA ARG A 163 6.92 -12.67 24.38
C ARG A 163 7.44 -11.72 25.43
N GLN A 164 8.14 -10.67 24.99
CA GLN A 164 8.86 -9.74 25.88
C GLN A 164 8.17 -8.38 26.02
N THR A 165 7.18 -8.06 25.19
CA THR A 165 6.56 -6.74 25.20
C THR A 165 5.04 -6.80 25.00
N GLN A 166 4.38 -5.79 25.56
CA GLN A 166 3.00 -5.45 25.27
C GLN A 166 2.96 -3.98 24.83
N SER A 167 2.56 -3.74 23.60
CA SER A 167 2.56 -2.42 22.98
C SER A 167 1.14 -1.95 22.68
N ARG A 168 0.74 -0.81 23.23
CA ARG A 168 -0.54 -0.15 22.95
C ARG A 168 -0.32 0.95 21.92
N LEU A 169 -0.97 0.83 20.77
CA LEU A 169 -0.88 1.78 19.67
C LEU A 169 -1.91 2.89 19.86
N ALA A 170 -1.50 4.12 19.59
CA ALA A 170 -2.42 5.26 19.45
C ALA A 170 -3.13 5.22 18.09
N GLY A 171 -4.12 6.09 17.88
CA GLY A 171 -4.68 6.32 16.54
C GLY A 171 -3.62 6.85 15.57
N ASP A 172 -3.84 6.65 14.26
CA ASP A 172 -2.95 7.10 13.17
C ASP A 172 -1.48 6.62 13.32
N THR A 173 -1.29 5.45 13.95
CA THR A 173 0.03 4.89 14.21
C THR A 173 0.38 3.82 13.18
N GLY A 174 1.54 3.99 12.53
CA GLY A 174 2.16 2.99 11.67
C GLY A 174 3.40 2.42 12.36
N ALA A 175 3.34 1.16 12.77
CA ALA A 175 4.42 0.49 13.49
C ALA A 175 4.70 -0.90 12.94
N SER A 176 5.93 -1.37 13.12
CA SER A 176 6.39 -2.70 12.78
C SER A 176 6.94 -3.39 14.02
N PHE A 177 6.58 -4.65 14.19
CA PHE A 177 7.01 -5.50 15.30
C PHE A 177 7.70 -6.73 14.74
N GLY A 178 8.90 -7.01 15.19
CA GLY A 178 9.69 -8.16 14.80
C GLY A 178 10.08 -9.01 16.00
N VAL A 179 9.96 -10.33 15.86
CA VAL A 179 10.46 -11.33 16.79
C VAL A 179 11.43 -12.21 16.03
N ASN A 180 12.72 -12.05 16.30
CA ASN A 180 13.80 -12.75 15.64
C ASN A 180 13.92 -14.21 16.13
N ALA A 181 14.63 -15.04 15.36
CA ALA A 181 14.85 -16.45 15.71
C ALA A 181 15.63 -16.61 17.04
N ASP A 182 16.49 -15.64 17.37
CA ASP A 182 17.22 -15.57 18.62
C ASP A 182 16.40 -14.99 19.79
N LYS A 183 15.11 -14.77 19.58
CA LYS A 183 14.13 -14.20 20.53
C LYS A 183 14.42 -12.74 20.94
N THR A 184 15.27 -12.03 20.23
CA THR A 184 15.32 -10.58 20.32
C THR A 184 14.11 -9.98 19.62
N GLU A 185 13.65 -8.84 20.11
CA GLU A 185 12.48 -8.17 19.55
C GLU A 185 12.83 -6.76 19.09
N GLU A 186 12.10 -6.30 18.09
CA GLU A 186 12.26 -4.96 17.54
C GLU A 186 10.92 -4.30 17.30
N ILE A 187 10.86 -3.02 17.65
CA ILE A 187 9.71 -2.15 17.44
C ILE A 187 10.20 -0.95 16.62
N ARG A 188 9.51 -0.65 15.52
CA ARG A 188 9.77 0.48 14.64
C ARG A 188 8.51 1.30 14.51
N VAL A 189 8.56 2.58 14.77
CA VAL A 189 7.42 3.49 14.64
C VAL A 189 7.70 4.46 13.50
N ALA A 190 7.01 4.26 12.37
CA ALA A 190 7.13 5.11 11.19
C ALA A 190 6.25 6.37 11.28
N THR A 191 5.07 6.25 11.90
CA THR A 191 4.13 7.37 12.13
C THR A 191 3.43 7.18 13.46
N GLY A 192 2.99 8.28 14.09
CA GLY A 192 2.27 8.22 15.36
C GLY A 192 3.15 7.88 16.55
N GLN A 193 2.57 7.16 17.51
CA GLN A 193 3.27 6.71 18.72
C GLN A 193 2.60 5.49 19.35
N LEU A 194 3.36 4.77 20.17
CA LEU A 194 2.86 3.68 20.99
C LEU A 194 3.49 3.70 22.38
N GLU A 195 2.79 3.13 23.33
CA GLU A 195 3.33 2.83 24.66
C GLU A 195 3.64 1.34 24.73
N THR A 196 4.88 0.98 25.02
CA THR A 196 5.30 -0.41 25.25
C THR A 196 5.69 -0.64 26.69
N VAL A 197 5.28 -1.80 27.18
CA VAL A 197 5.65 -2.31 28.50
C VAL A 197 6.42 -3.60 28.29
N THR A 198 7.62 -3.68 28.82
CA THR A 198 8.44 -4.88 28.73
C THR A 198 7.99 -5.93 29.75
N ALA A 199 8.41 -7.18 29.60
CA ALA A 199 8.15 -8.25 30.57
C ALA A 199 8.67 -7.93 31.98
N ASN A 200 9.68 -7.07 32.08
CA ASN A 200 10.24 -6.61 33.35
C ASN A 200 9.47 -5.43 33.97
N GLY A 201 8.41 -4.95 33.31
CA GLY A 201 7.56 -3.85 33.77
C GLY A 201 8.05 -2.46 33.35
N ASP A 202 9.12 -2.33 32.59
CA ASP A 202 9.61 -1.06 32.09
C ASP A 202 8.64 -0.48 31.06
N LYS A 203 8.17 0.74 31.29
CA LYS A 203 7.28 1.47 30.40
C LYS A 203 8.05 2.47 29.55
N THR A 204 7.79 2.47 28.26
CA THR A 204 8.45 3.37 27.30
C THR A 204 7.46 3.80 26.23
N ILE A 205 7.46 5.11 25.91
CA ILE A 205 6.74 5.64 24.74
C ILE A 205 7.72 5.67 23.57
N VAL A 206 7.36 5.00 22.49
CA VAL A 206 8.08 5.00 21.22
C VAL A 206 7.34 5.91 20.26
N ARG A 207 8.04 6.90 19.72
CA ARG A 207 7.47 7.95 18.87
C ARG A 207 7.85 7.75 17.41
N ASN A 208 7.19 8.52 16.57
CA ASN A 208 7.52 8.64 15.15
C ASN A 208 9.04 8.75 14.91
N GLY A 209 9.55 7.93 13.99
CA GLY A 209 10.97 7.91 13.61
C GLY A 209 11.88 7.24 14.66
N GLU A 210 11.33 6.45 15.58
CA GLU A 210 12.12 5.73 16.59
C GLU A 210 12.13 4.21 16.36
N TYR A 211 13.25 3.63 16.67
CA TYR A 211 13.53 2.21 16.73
C TYR A 211 13.85 1.80 18.17
N LEU A 212 13.26 0.70 18.59
CA LEU A 212 13.48 0.09 19.88
C LEU A 212 13.87 -1.37 19.72
N SER A 213 14.92 -1.82 20.37
CA SER A 213 15.30 -3.24 20.41
C SER A 213 15.25 -3.75 21.84
N ILE A 214 14.70 -4.94 22.00
CA ILE A 214 14.55 -5.62 23.30
C ILE A 214 15.33 -6.94 23.21
N ASN A 215 16.13 -7.21 24.24
CA ASN A 215 16.89 -8.44 24.30
C ASN A 215 16.04 -9.64 24.77
N GLN A 216 16.62 -10.83 24.76
CA GLN A 216 15.96 -12.07 25.17
C GLN A 216 15.47 -12.07 26.62
N SER A 217 16.02 -11.23 27.49
CA SER A 217 15.60 -11.12 28.88
C SER A 217 14.50 -10.09 29.13
N GLY A 218 13.93 -9.50 28.07
CA GLY A 218 12.88 -8.49 28.16
C GLY A 218 13.40 -7.12 28.60
N THR A 219 14.71 -6.88 28.52
CA THR A 219 15.29 -5.58 28.84
C THR A 219 15.44 -4.74 27.58
N LEU A 220 15.20 -3.43 27.70
CA LEU A 220 15.47 -2.47 26.65
C LEU A 220 16.97 -2.48 26.31
N ALA A 221 17.31 -3.00 25.12
CA ALA A 221 18.70 -3.11 24.69
C ALA A 221 19.17 -1.82 24.00
N ARG A 222 18.31 -1.20 23.17
CA ARG A 222 18.68 -0.02 22.40
C ARG A 222 17.46 0.81 22.01
N ARG A 223 17.64 2.13 21.98
CA ARG A 223 16.71 3.09 21.40
C ARG A 223 17.49 4.03 20.48
N GLU A 224 17.07 4.16 19.25
CA GLU A 224 17.72 5.00 18.26
C GLU A 224 16.73 5.54 17.23
N ARG A 225 17.18 6.45 16.38
CA ARG A 225 16.37 6.92 15.28
C ARG A 225 16.18 5.85 14.23
N LEU A 226 14.98 5.80 13.67
CA LEU A 226 14.68 4.91 12.55
C LEU A 226 15.58 5.27 11.36
N LEU A 227 16.13 4.25 10.76
CA LEU A 227 17.01 4.39 9.61
C LEU A 227 16.17 4.53 8.34
N ASP A 228 16.22 5.70 7.71
CA ASP A 228 15.51 5.96 6.46
C ASP A 228 16.12 5.17 5.30
N VAL A 229 15.35 5.09 4.24
CA VAL A 229 15.75 4.45 2.98
C VAL A 229 16.82 5.31 2.29
N PRO A 230 17.94 4.72 1.84
CA PRO A 230 18.93 5.46 1.04
C PRO A 230 18.33 5.90 -0.31
N PRO A 231 18.30 7.20 -0.64
CA PRO A 231 17.82 7.67 -1.93
C PRO A 231 18.71 7.20 -3.08
N PRO A 232 18.18 6.49 -4.10
CA PRO A 232 18.96 6.10 -5.27
C PRO A 232 19.24 7.32 -6.18
N VAL A 233 20.46 7.42 -6.70
CA VAL A 233 20.92 8.54 -7.53
C VAL A 233 21.23 8.12 -8.96
N ALA A 234 22.00 7.04 -9.14
CA ALA A 234 22.40 6.53 -10.45
C ALA A 234 22.57 5.01 -10.45
N PRO A 235 22.26 4.34 -11.55
CA PRO A 235 21.57 4.87 -12.72
C PRO A 235 20.13 5.29 -12.38
N ARG A 236 19.64 6.34 -13.07
CA ARG A 236 18.24 6.77 -12.94
C ARG A 236 17.28 5.75 -13.55
N ASN A 237 16.04 5.83 -13.15
CA ASN A 237 15.03 4.94 -13.72
C ASN A 237 14.97 5.09 -15.26
N LEU A 238 15.03 3.95 -15.97
CA LEU A 238 15.09 3.81 -17.43
C LEU A 238 16.38 4.35 -18.09
N GLU A 239 17.42 4.64 -17.32
CA GLU A 239 18.71 5.04 -17.88
C GLU A 239 19.31 3.94 -18.74
N ARG A 240 19.92 4.32 -19.87
CA ARG A 240 20.59 3.42 -20.78
C ARG A 240 22.10 3.54 -20.66
N VAL A 241 22.76 2.42 -20.48
CA VAL A 241 24.21 2.30 -20.40
C VAL A 241 24.69 1.43 -21.56
N GLN A 242 25.63 1.93 -22.33
CA GLN A 242 26.17 1.17 -23.46
C GLN A 242 27.22 0.16 -22.99
N ALA A 243 27.13 -1.08 -23.49
CA ALA A 243 28.15 -2.07 -23.26
C ALA A 243 29.46 -1.68 -23.94
N GLY A 244 30.58 -1.97 -23.31
CA GLY A 244 31.90 -1.76 -23.89
C GLY A 244 32.21 -2.75 -25.02
N THR A 245 33.40 -2.64 -25.58
CA THR A 245 33.89 -3.51 -26.70
C THR A 245 33.93 -4.99 -26.34
N THR A 246 33.97 -5.32 -25.04
CA THR A 246 33.88 -6.70 -24.52
C THR A 246 32.46 -7.27 -24.56
N GLY A 247 31.46 -6.47 -24.91
CA GLY A 247 30.05 -6.87 -24.90
C GLY A 247 29.42 -6.85 -23.51
N ALA A 248 30.09 -6.29 -22.50
CA ALA A 248 29.57 -6.10 -21.16
C ALA A 248 29.72 -4.64 -20.70
N ALA A 249 28.90 -4.24 -19.76
CA ALA A 249 28.95 -2.92 -19.14
C ALA A 249 29.40 -3.00 -17.67
N SER A 250 30.05 -1.94 -17.22
CA SER A 250 30.27 -1.66 -15.79
C SER A 250 29.42 -0.44 -15.44
N VAL A 251 28.50 -0.61 -14.50
CA VAL A 251 27.51 0.40 -14.12
C VAL A 251 27.75 0.84 -12.69
N ALA A 252 28.02 2.12 -12.49
CA ALA A 252 28.17 2.69 -11.16
C ALA A 252 26.81 2.93 -10.52
N LEU A 253 26.45 2.12 -9.54
CA LEU A 253 25.25 2.30 -8.71
C LEU A 253 25.61 3.31 -7.61
N ARG A 254 24.89 4.41 -7.53
CA ARG A 254 25.11 5.48 -6.55
C ARG A 254 23.84 5.82 -5.80
N TRP A 255 23.98 6.11 -4.52
CA TRP A 255 22.89 6.53 -3.64
C TRP A 255 23.37 7.56 -2.64
N GLU A 256 22.46 8.24 -2.00
CA GLU A 256 22.74 9.18 -0.92
C GLU A 256 22.64 8.48 0.44
N ARG A 257 23.22 9.11 1.45
CA ARG A 257 23.02 8.68 2.83
C ARG A 257 21.58 8.90 3.24
N PRO A 258 20.98 8.02 4.06
CA PRO A 258 19.68 8.25 4.66
C PRO A 258 19.60 9.60 5.37
N THR A 259 18.43 10.23 5.29
CA THR A 259 18.18 11.52 5.95
C THR A 259 18.03 11.38 7.46
N SER A 260 17.60 10.21 7.94
CA SER A 260 17.51 9.89 9.35
C SER A 260 18.23 8.59 9.67
N GLY A 261 18.76 8.50 10.89
CA GLY A 261 19.56 7.40 11.36
C GLY A 261 21.03 7.46 10.89
N THR A 262 21.84 6.53 11.37
CA THR A 262 23.27 6.47 11.03
C THR A 262 23.58 5.10 10.43
N PRO A 263 23.76 5.01 9.11
CA PRO A 263 24.14 3.76 8.47
C PRO A 263 25.57 3.39 8.79
N ALA A 264 25.80 2.12 9.10
CA ALA A 264 27.15 1.53 9.20
C ALA A 264 27.59 0.92 7.87
N HIS A 265 26.66 0.29 7.16
CA HIS A 265 26.92 -0.33 5.86
C HIS A 265 25.63 -0.40 5.02
N TYR A 266 25.81 -0.72 3.75
CA TYR A 266 24.73 -0.85 2.77
C TYR A 266 24.73 -2.23 2.14
N ARG A 267 23.55 -2.64 1.67
CA ARG A 267 23.37 -3.82 0.84
C ARG A 267 22.72 -3.41 -0.46
N VAL A 268 23.30 -3.86 -1.58
CA VAL A 268 22.83 -3.62 -2.95
C VAL A 268 22.47 -4.94 -3.59
N GLU A 269 21.39 -4.94 -4.34
CA GLU A 269 20.97 -6.06 -5.20
C GLU A 269 20.72 -5.56 -6.62
N VAL A 270 21.16 -6.35 -7.61
CA VAL A 270 20.83 -6.19 -9.03
C VAL A 270 20.16 -7.46 -9.53
N ALA A 271 19.05 -7.31 -10.23
CA ALA A 271 18.27 -8.44 -10.75
C ALA A 271 17.72 -8.14 -12.15
N THR A 272 17.33 -9.18 -12.88
CA THR A 272 16.62 -9.08 -14.18
C THR A 272 15.11 -8.91 -14.00
N SER A 273 14.61 -8.90 -12.77
CA SER A 273 13.21 -8.74 -12.43
C SER A 273 13.02 -7.76 -11.27
N PRO A 274 11.99 -6.90 -11.30
CA PRO A 274 11.70 -5.96 -10.21
C PRO A 274 11.32 -6.64 -8.89
N PHE A 275 11.01 -7.94 -8.93
CA PHE A 275 10.64 -8.72 -7.74
C PHE A 275 11.84 -9.29 -6.98
N PHE A 276 13.06 -9.19 -7.52
CA PHE A 276 14.30 -9.68 -6.91
C PHE A 276 14.23 -11.13 -6.43
N VAL A 277 13.52 -11.98 -7.18
CA VAL A 277 13.47 -13.43 -6.92
C VAL A 277 14.87 -14.04 -7.10
N ALA A 278 15.17 -15.09 -6.34
CA ALA A 278 16.49 -15.68 -6.32
C ALA A 278 17.02 -16.08 -7.72
N ALA A 279 16.15 -16.62 -8.58
CA ALA A 279 16.50 -17.03 -9.94
C ALA A 279 16.90 -15.87 -10.88
N GLY A 280 16.43 -14.65 -10.59
CA GLY A 280 16.72 -13.45 -11.39
C GLY A 280 17.77 -12.54 -10.76
N ARG A 281 18.33 -12.87 -9.60
CA ARG A 281 19.32 -12.04 -8.93
C ARG A 281 20.70 -12.24 -9.56
N VAL A 282 21.25 -11.16 -10.11
CA VAL A 282 22.54 -11.15 -10.82
C VAL A 282 23.69 -10.79 -9.88
N ILE A 283 23.48 -9.77 -9.06
CA ILE A 283 24.48 -9.29 -8.10
C ILE A 283 23.80 -9.09 -6.74
N GLU A 284 24.50 -9.52 -5.72
CA GLU A 284 24.18 -9.25 -4.32
C GLU A 284 25.49 -8.86 -3.63
N ARG A 285 25.52 -7.66 -3.03
CA ARG A 285 26.67 -7.18 -2.26
C ARG A 285 26.18 -6.60 -0.95
N ASP A 286 26.76 -7.06 0.11
CA ASP A 286 26.50 -6.63 1.49
C ASP A 286 27.74 -5.95 2.07
N GLN A 287 27.63 -5.34 3.26
CA GLN A 287 28.70 -4.72 4.02
C GLN A 287 29.43 -3.60 3.26
N LEU A 288 28.76 -2.92 2.34
CA LEU A 288 29.34 -1.77 1.64
C LEU A 288 29.36 -0.55 2.57
N ILE A 289 30.54 0.03 2.76
CA ILE A 289 30.72 1.27 3.55
C ILE A 289 30.62 2.54 2.70
N SER A 290 30.78 2.41 1.37
CA SER A 290 30.62 3.49 0.40
C SER A 290 29.18 3.67 0.00
N THR A 291 28.83 4.83 -0.50
CA THR A 291 27.55 5.13 -1.16
C THR A 291 27.60 4.90 -2.68
N GLU A 292 28.57 4.13 -3.13
CA GLU A 292 28.76 3.74 -4.53
C GLU A 292 29.21 2.28 -4.62
N PHE A 293 28.73 1.59 -5.67
CA PHE A 293 29.15 0.25 -6.02
C PHE A 293 29.18 0.07 -7.53
N ASN A 294 30.26 -0.47 -8.08
CA ASN A 294 30.38 -0.78 -9.51
C ASN A 294 29.89 -2.19 -9.81
N ALA A 295 28.76 -2.28 -10.50
CA ALA A 295 28.22 -3.53 -11.02
C ALA A 295 28.87 -3.84 -12.37
N SER A 296 29.84 -4.76 -12.39
CA SER A 296 30.59 -5.16 -13.58
C SER A 296 29.96 -6.36 -14.30
N ASP A 297 30.43 -6.62 -15.52
CA ASP A 297 30.08 -7.78 -16.35
C ASP A 297 28.59 -7.91 -16.70
N LEU A 298 27.87 -6.80 -16.73
CA LEU A 298 26.47 -6.79 -17.12
C LEU A 298 26.35 -6.87 -18.64
N ARG A 299 25.73 -7.93 -19.13
CA ARG A 299 25.44 -8.13 -20.55
C ARG A 299 24.27 -7.27 -21.00
N PRO A 300 24.10 -7.00 -22.31
CA PRO A 300 22.92 -6.32 -22.82
C PRO A 300 21.62 -6.95 -22.30
N GLY A 301 20.72 -6.11 -21.76
CA GLY A 301 19.47 -6.55 -21.14
C GLY A 301 18.90 -5.53 -20.18
N ASP A 302 17.73 -5.83 -19.65
CA ASP A 302 17.03 -5.03 -18.65
C ASP A 302 17.44 -5.47 -17.25
N TYR A 303 17.75 -4.50 -16.39
CA TYR A 303 18.15 -4.72 -15.02
C TYR A 303 17.38 -3.81 -14.06
N PHE A 304 17.21 -4.29 -12.84
CA PHE A 304 16.63 -3.56 -11.72
C PHE A 304 17.63 -3.58 -10.58
N TRP A 305 17.80 -2.47 -9.89
CA TRP A 305 18.64 -2.40 -8.71
C TRP A 305 17.93 -1.73 -7.55
N ARG A 306 18.34 -2.09 -6.34
CA ARG A 306 17.86 -1.52 -5.11
C ARG A 306 18.94 -1.52 -4.05
N VAL A 307 18.80 -0.63 -3.08
CA VAL A 307 19.73 -0.49 -1.97
C VAL A 307 18.96 -0.35 -0.65
N ARG A 308 19.53 -0.84 0.42
CA ARG A 308 19.10 -0.59 1.78
C ARG A 308 20.30 -0.31 2.67
N ALA A 309 20.10 0.36 3.78
CA ALA A 309 21.10 0.64 4.80
C ALA A 309 20.93 -0.27 6.02
N THR A 310 22.02 -0.48 6.74
CA THR A 310 22.04 -1.18 8.03
C THR A 310 22.84 -0.35 9.01
N ALA A 311 22.29 -0.09 10.19
CA ALA A 311 22.98 0.58 11.29
C ALA A 311 23.91 -0.38 12.04
N SER A 312 24.81 0.15 12.87
CA SER A 312 25.67 -0.67 13.73
C SER A 312 24.91 -1.52 14.75
N SER A 313 23.67 -1.17 15.02
CA SER A 313 22.74 -1.91 15.88
C SER A 313 22.20 -3.19 15.23
N GLY A 314 22.35 -3.33 13.90
CA GLY A 314 21.65 -4.33 13.12
C GLY A 314 20.29 -3.85 12.57
N GLN A 315 19.79 -2.67 12.98
CA GLN A 315 18.60 -2.08 12.37
C GLN A 315 18.81 -1.93 10.87
N THR A 316 17.85 -2.41 10.05
CA THR A 316 17.87 -2.23 8.60
C THR A 316 16.78 -1.27 8.16
N SER A 317 17.08 -0.42 7.18
CA SER A 317 16.03 0.33 6.49
C SER A 317 15.17 -0.59 5.61
N ASP A 318 14.05 -0.07 5.12
CA ASP A 318 13.41 -0.68 3.96
C ASP A 318 14.31 -0.55 2.71
N TRP A 319 13.99 -1.32 1.66
CA TRP A 319 14.61 -1.17 0.37
C TRP A 319 14.12 0.12 -0.32
N CYS A 320 15.01 0.78 -1.07
CA CYS A 320 14.56 1.83 -1.97
C CYS A 320 13.65 1.26 -3.07
N GLU A 321 12.86 2.13 -3.71
CA GLU A 321 12.11 1.76 -4.91
C GLU A 321 13.06 1.22 -5.99
N PRO A 322 12.76 0.06 -6.59
CA PRO A 322 13.58 -0.51 -7.63
C PRO A 322 13.77 0.46 -8.80
N GLN A 323 15.03 0.71 -9.16
CA GLN A 323 15.38 1.52 -10.32
C GLN A 323 15.70 0.60 -11.50
N LYS A 324 15.01 0.80 -12.62
CA LYS A 324 15.29 0.08 -13.87
C LYS A 324 16.39 0.80 -14.65
N PHE A 325 17.35 0.05 -15.18
CA PHE A 325 18.27 0.54 -16.20
C PHE A 325 18.45 -0.51 -17.31
N ILE A 326 18.92 -0.07 -18.47
CA ILE A 326 19.01 -0.91 -19.64
C ILE A 326 20.46 -0.91 -20.11
N VAL A 327 21.08 -2.09 -20.21
CA VAL A 327 22.38 -2.24 -20.85
C VAL A 327 22.14 -2.51 -22.33
N SER A 328 22.54 -1.55 -23.18
CA SER A 328 22.45 -1.67 -24.63
C SER A 328 23.68 -2.40 -25.20
N PRO A 329 23.55 -3.11 -26.33
CA PRO A 329 24.71 -3.70 -27.01
C PRO A 329 25.78 -2.66 -27.33
N PRO A 330 27.04 -3.08 -27.52
CA PRO A 330 28.09 -2.17 -27.99
C PRO A 330 27.69 -1.57 -29.33
N GLY A 331 27.78 -0.24 -29.44
CA GLY A 331 27.53 0.46 -30.69
C GLY A 331 28.52 0.01 -31.77
N ARG A 332 28.06 -0.14 -33.01
CA ARG A 332 28.90 -0.53 -34.14
C ARG A 332 29.75 0.62 -34.68
N GLY A 333 29.79 1.76 -34.00
CA GLY A 333 30.56 2.92 -34.46
C GLY A 333 29.93 3.67 -35.64
N GLU A 334 28.73 3.25 -36.09
CA GLU A 334 27.98 3.99 -37.08
C GLU A 334 27.38 5.26 -36.47
N ARG A 335 27.56 6.39 -37.14
CA ARG A 335 26.98 7.64 -36.72
C ARG A 335 25.48 7.66 -36.94
N VAL A 336 24.72 8.00 -35.95
CA VAL A 336 23.28 8.16 -36.07
C VAL A 336 23.02 9.50 -36.77
N SER A 337 22.68 9.47 -38.06
CA SER A 337 22.42 10.71 -38.81
C SER A 337 21.01 11.24 -38.53
N VAL A 338 20.91 12.53 -38.24
CA VAL A 338 19.63 13.26 -38.18
C VAL A 338 19.65 14.33 -39.27
N SER A 339 18.59 14.36 -40.09
CA SER A 339 18.45 15.30 -41.19
C SER A 339 17.08 15.98 -41.19
N ASP A 340 16.91 16.97 -42.08
CA ASP A 340 15.64 17.66 -42.33
C ASP A 340 14.99 18.28 -41.09
N LEU A 341 15.80 18.75 -40.15
CA LEU A 341 15.32 19.37 -38.92
C LEU A 341 14.61 20.70 -39.21
N SER A 342 13.38 20.81 -38.73
CA SER A 342 12.59 22.03 -38.79
C SER A 342 11.97 22.32 -37.42
N PHE A 343 11.80 23.63 -37.14
CA PHE A 343 11.21 24.15 -35.91
C PHE A 343 10.00 24.97 -36.25
N ASP A 344 8.82 24.43 -36.06
CA ASP A 344 7.57 25.14 -36.32
C ASP A 344 7.08 25.78 -35.02
N PHE A 345 7.04 27.10 -35.00
CA PHE A 345 6.52 27.85 -33.86
C PHE A 345 5.01 27.76 -33.79
N ILE A 346 4.47 27.33 -32.63
CA ILE A 346 3.03 27.18 -32.38
C ILE A 346 2.49 28.42 -31.64
N GLY A 347 3.21 28.88 -30.63
CA GLY A 347 2.81 30.01 -29.81
C GLY A 347 3.52 30.01 -28.45
N GLY A 348 3.74 31.21 -27.87
CA GLY A 348 4.44 31.32 -26.60
C GLY A 348 5.90 30.81 -26.70
N GLN A 349 6.19 29.73 -25.99
CA GLN A 349 7.52 29.08 -26.04
C GLN A 349 7.42 27.66 -26.65
N ILE A 350 6.32 27.31 -27.30
CA ILE A 350 6.03 25.97 -27.78
C ILE A 350 6.43 25.87 -29.25
N TYR A 351 7.21 24.83 -29.55
CA TYR A 351 7.65 24.48 -30.90
C TYR A 351 7.37 23.03 -31.21
N ILE A 352 7.08 22.73 -32.47
CA ILE A 352 7.12 21.36 -32.99
C ILE A 352 8.44 21.20 -33.73
N VAL A 353 9.24 20.23 -33.29
CA VAL A 353 10.45 19.81 -33.97
C VAL A 353 10.10 18.63 -34.86
N ARG A 354 10.43 18.71 -36.15
CA ARG A 354 10.32 17.62 -37.09
C ARG A 354 11.69 17.32 -37.70
N GLY A 355 11.89 16.08 -38.10
CA GLY A 355 13.12 15.68 -38.76
C GLY A 355 13.05 14.23 -39.26
N ARG A 356 14.19 13.76 -39.74
CA ARG A 356 14.37 12.37 -40.18
C ARG A 356 15.58 11.74 -39.49
N ALA A 357 15.43 10.52 -39.07
CA ALA A 357 16.49 9.66 -38.52
C ALA A 357 16.28 8.20 -38.98
N PRO A 358 17.25 7.33 -38.87
CA PRO A 358 17.07 5.89 -39.13
C PRO A 358 15.89 5.34 -38.29
N ARG A 359 15.14 4.42 -38.89
CA ARG A 359 13.95 3.82 -38.26
C ARG A 359 14.26 3.31 -36.86
N GLY A 360 13.39 3.63 -35.91
CA GLY A 360 13.52 3.20 -34.52
C GLY A 360 14.55 3.97 -33.70
N THR A 361 15.18 5.01 -34.29
CA THR A 361 16.05 5.93 -33.53
C THR A 361 15.23 6.68 -32.49
N THR A 362 15.69 6.66 -31.25
CA THR A 362 15.16 7.49 -30.16
C THR A 362 15.72 8.90 -30.30
N ILE A 363 14.86 9.90 -30.33
CA ILE A 363 15.21 11.32 -30.37
C ILE A 363 14.81 11.96 -29.05
N ARG A 364 15.77 12.52 -28.34
CA ARG A 364 15.54 13.23 -27.09
C ARG A 364 15.94 14.68 -27.21
N ILE A 365 15.05 15.58 -26.77
CA ILE A 365 15.31 17.02 -26.69
C ILE A 365 14.83 17.49 -25.32
N ALA A 366 15.73 18.02 -24.50
CA ALA A 366 15.47 18.34 -23.10
C ALA A 366 14.88 17.12 -22.34
N GLU A 367 13.71 17.25 -21.75
CA GLU A 367 13.04 16.17 -21.01
C GLU A 367 12.04 15.37 -21.86
N ARG A 368 11.97 15.64 -23.16
CA ARG A 368 11.01 15.00 -24.06
C ARG A 368 11.69 14.04 -25.03
N GLU A 369 10.98 12.96 -25.33
CA GLU A 369 11.48 11.86 -26.16
C GLU A 369 10.42 11.45 -27.19
N THR A 370 10.89 11.06 -28.39
CA THR A 370 10.09 10.46 -29.46
C THR A 370 10.90 9.42 -30.22
N PHE A 371 10.28 8.66 -31.11
CA PHE A 371 10.94 7.67 -31.95
C PHE A 371 10.76 8.00 -33.41
N ALA A 372 11.80 7.72 -34.21
CA ALA A 372 11.68 7.77 -35.66
C ALA A 372 10.76 6.65 -36.15
N ASN A 373 9.74 7.01 -36.92
CA ASN A 373 8.75 6.11 -37.50
C ASN A 373 9.36 5.14 -38.50
N ALA A 374 8.50 4.27 -39.07
CA ALA A 374 8.93 3.31 -40.10
C ALA A 374 9.49 3.97 -41.39
N ASP A 375 9.03 5.19 -41.70
CA ASP A 375 9.49 6.02 -42.83
C ASP A 375 10.68 6.92 -42.45
N GLY A 376 11.19 6.81 -41.25
CA GLY A 376 12.28 7.60 -40.71
C GLY A 376 11.87 8.98 -40.19
N SER A 377 10.63 9.41 -40.32
CA SER A 377 10.18 10.70 -39.82
C SER A 377 9.98 10.69 -38.30
N PHE A 378 10.21 11.82 -37.66
CA PHE A 378 9.83 12.04 -36.25
C PHE A 378 9.26 13.44 -36.04
N GLN A 379 8.44 13.56 -35.02
CA GLN A 379 7.86 14.82 -34.58
C GLN A 379 7.82 14.87 -33.05
N LEU A 380 8.23 15.99 -32.48
CA LEU A 380 8.27 16.20 -31.04
C LEU A 380 7.86 17.63 -30.67
N GLN A 381 6.89 17.78 -29.80
CA GLN A 381 6.55 19.09 -29.25
C GLN A 381 7.44 19.38 -28.04
N ILE A 382 8.13 20.52 -28.05
CA ILE A 382 9.03 20.97 -27.00
C ILE A 382 8.71 22.39 -26.56
N THR A 383 9.20 22.75 -25.38
CA THR A 383 9.22 24.12 -24.90
C THR A 383 10.65 24.66 -24.97
N ILE A 384 10.85 25.77 -25.68
CA ILE A 384 12.15 26.43 -25.77
C ILE A 384 12.08 27.69 -24.92
N PRO A 385 12.95 27.83 -23.89
CA PRO A 385 13.01 29.06 -23.07
C PRO A 385 13.28 30.32 -23.92
N ALA A 386 12.67 31.41 -23.52
CA ALA A 386 12.91 32.69 -24.20
C ALA A 386 14.41 33.06 -24.18
N GLY A 387 14.97 33.37 -25.36
CA GLY A 387 16.37 33.70 -25.50
C GLY A 387 17.34 32.54 -25.71
N ALA A 388 16.85 31.27 -25.72
CA ALA A 388 17.69 30.16 -26.10
C ALA A 388 18.09 30.26 -27.59
N ARG A 389 19.39 30.21 -27.86
CA ARG A 389 19.94 30.29 -29.23
C ARG A 389 20.16 28.96 -29.87
N GLU A 390 20.33 27.91 -29.06
CA GLU A 390 20.54 26.55 -29.49
C GLU A 390 19.84 25.56 -28.55
N ILE A 391 19.53 24.40 -29.04
CA ILE A 391 19.06 23.23 -28.28
C ILE A 391 19.99 22.05 -28.53
N VAL A 392 20.06 21.15 -27.58
CA VAL A 392 20.77 19.88 -27.70
C VAL A 392 19.74 18.79 -28.02
N LEU A 393 19.94 18.13 -29.17
CA LEU A 393 19.21 16.95 -29.59
C LEU A 393 20.12 15.74 -29.44
N GLU A 394 19.67 14.73 -28.75
CA GLU A 394 20.35 13.43 -28.65
C GLU A 394 19.57 12.41 -29.49
N ALA A 395 20.27 11.74 -30.39
CA ALA A 395 19.71 10.66 -31.20
C ALA A 395 20.41 9.36 -30.85
N GLN A 396 19.64 8.32 -30.56
CA GLN A 396 20.16 6.99 -30.23
C GLN A 396 19.46 5.94 -31.10
N ASP A 397 20.23 5.13 -31.82
CA ASP A 397 19.70 4.03 -32.62
C ASP A 397 19.32 2.82 -31.75
N PRO A 398 18.57 1.83 -32.29
CA PRO A 398 18.24 0.61 -31.58
C PRO A 398 19.44 -0.25 -31.17
N GLN A 399 20.60 -0.03 -31.81
CA GLN A 399 21.86 -0.73 -31.51
C GLN A 399 22.64 -0.08 -30.39
N GLY A 400 22.21 1.12 -29.92
CA GLY A 400 22.82 1.84 -28.81
C GLY A 400 23.87 2.88 -29.24
N ASN A 401 24.10 3.09 -30.56
CA ASN A 401 24.91 4.21 -31.01
C ASN A 401 24.18 5.51 -30.69
N SER A 402 24.86 6.50 -30.14
CA SER A 402 24.27 7.79 -29.82
C SER A 402 25.10 8.93 -30.39
N GLU A 403 24.43 9.99 -30.82
CA GLU A 403 25.04 11.21 -31.33
C GLU A 403 24.29 12.42 -30.74
N GLN A 404 25.04 13.44 -30.38
CA GLN A 404 24.47 14.71 -29.91
C GLN A 404 24.65 15.79 -30.95
N TYR A 405 23.57 16.49 -31.24
CA TYR A 405 23.51 17.60 -32.18
C TYR A 405 23.20 18.89 -31.43
N ARG A 406 23.99 19.93 -31.65
CA ARG A 406 23.62 21.31 -31.27
C ARG A 406 22.91 21.96 -32.44
N VAL A 407 21.67 22.32 -32.24
CA VAL A 407 20.81 22.85 -33.30
C VAL A 407 20.44 24.29 -32.95
N PRO A 408 20.82 25.26 -33.79
CA PRO A 408 20.37 26.65 -33.59
C PRO A 408 18.85 26.74 -33.73
N VAL A 409 18.21 27.44 -32.83
CA VAL A 409 16.77 27.69 -32.90
C VAL A 409 16.49 28.57 -34.11
N GLY A 410 15.73 28.07 -35.11
CA GLY A 410 15.39 28.75 -36.34
C GLY A 410 16.23 28.40 -37.57
N SER A 411 17.17 27.45 -37.49
CA SER A 411 17.94 26.98 -38.65
C SER A 411 17.60 25.49 -38.95
N GLY A 412 17.44 25.15 -40.23
CA GLY A 412 17.07 23.81 -40.67
C GLY A 412 18.23 22.81 -40.82
N SER A 413 19.45 23.11 -40.36
CA SER A 413 20.59 22.20 -40.48
C SER A 413 21.28 21.94 -39.16
N PRO A 414 21.45 20.72 -38.69
CA PRO A 414 22.17 20.39 -37.47
C PRO A 414 23.68 20.49 -37.67
N HIS A 415 24.38 21.13 -36.74
CA HIS A 415 25.84 21.08 -36.65
C HIS A 415 26.27 20.02 -35.63
N GLN A 416 27.10 19.10 -36.06
CA GLN A 416 27.68 18.07 -35.19
C GLN A 416 28.69 18.70 -34.21
N LYS A 417 28.65 18.29 -32.95
CA LYS A 417 29.64 18.63 -31.94
C LYS A 417 30.96 17.90 -32.26
N LYS A 418 32.04 18.64 -32.51
CA LYS A 418 33.40 18.07 -32.55
C LYS A 418 33.89 17.71 -31.17
#